data_fe6badd087e3e45dc745b5d5a1610bea
#
_entry.id   fe6badd087e3e45dc745b5d5a1610bea
#
_cell.length_a   1.000
_cell.length_b   1.000
_cell.length_c   1.000
_cell.angle_alpha   90.00
_cell.angle_beta   90.00
_cell.angle_gamma   90.00
#
_symmetry.space_group_name_H-M   'P 1'
#
loop_
_entity.id
_entity.type
_entity.pdbx_description
1 polymer ?
#
loop_
_entity_poly.entity_id
_entity_poly.type
_entity_poly.pdbx_seq_one_letter_code
_entity_poly.pdbx_strand_id
1 'polypeptide(L)'
;GWFDCNLVRFRKGRPEKFGGWSKLTDNTYLGTARALHPWVSLGGTKYLGIGTHLKYYIEAGGVFNDVTPIRSTTSAGDVTFSATNGDATITVADTAHGAVQNDFVTFSGASSLGGNVTAAVLNQEYQIATIVNANSYTIEAKDTSGSTVTANSSDSGNGGSSVVGTYQINVGLDVYVAGTGWGINGWGEGTFGSTSSLSSTNQLRLWTHDNFGEDLIINARAGGIYKWVENNGVGIRAVELSGITGANQVPTVGLQVITSEKDRHLIVLGSDPISGTSRTGTVDPMLIAFSDQENELEFEPTNTNTAGSLRLSSGSSIIGAVKSRQEIMIWTDTALYSMQFVGPPFTFAVNLINEGTGLLGPKAAVTAPQGIYWMSYNNFYLYNGSVQTVPCTVHNYVFSDINLGQSFKIHAFTIAD
;
A
#
# COMPACT_ATOMS: atom_id res chain seq x y z
N GLY A 1 41.23 -3.78 15.71
CA GLY A 1 39.80 -3.86 15.36
C GLY A 1 39.64 -3.91 13.84
N TRP A 2 38.48 -4.32 13.38
CA TRP A 2 38.11 -4.31 11.97
C TRP A 2 37.87 -2.84 11.55
N PHE A 3 38.53 -2.40 10.52
CA PHE A 3 38.43 -1.01 10.06
C PHE A 3 37.28 -0.83 9.07
N ASP A 4 37.11 -1.79 8.16
CA ASP A 4 36.04 -1.80 7.17
C ASP A 4 35.69 -3.25 6.80
N CYS A 5 34.40 -3.53 6.56
CA CYS A 5 33.95 -4.81 6.06
C CYS A 5 32.62 -4.68 5.30
N ASN A 6 32.45 -5.44 4.23
CA ASN A 6 31.26 -5.50 3.42
C ASN A 6 30.79 -6.97 3.29
N LEU A 7 29.47 -7.18 3.32
CA LEU A 7 28.84 -8.50 3.27
C LEU A 7 29.32 -9.46 4.36
N VAL A 8 29.60 -8.92 5.55
CA VAL A 8 30.06 -9.66 6.71
C VAL A 8 29.13 -9.37 7.90
N ARG A 9 28.79 -10.38 8.65
CA ARG A 9 28.15 -10.26 9.97
C ARG A 9 29.11 -10.73 11.07
N PHE A 10 28.90 -10.24 12.27
CA PHE A 10 29.64 -10.70 13.45
C PHE A 10 28.75 -11.58 14.31
N ARG A 11 29.10 -12.84 14.45
CA ARG A 11 28.39 -13.81 15.28
C ARG A 11 29.33 -14.33 16.37
N LYS A 12 28.90 -14.21 17.64
CA LYS A 12 29.72 -14.60 18.81
C LYS A 12 31.15 -14.00 18.77
N GLY A 13 31.25 -12.74 18.31
CA GLY A 13 32.52 -12.04 18.20
C GLY A 13 33.41 -12.42 17.03
N ARG A 14 32.95 -13.29 16.12
CA ARG A 14 33.68 -13.73 14.91
C ARG A 14 33.02 -13.19 13.65
N PRO A 15 33.80 -12.70 12.66
CA PRO A 15 33.27 -12.31 11.36
C PRO A 15 32.85 -13.54 10.58
N GLU A 16 31.66 -13.52 10.02
CA GLU A 16 31.14 -14.52 9.08
C GLU A 16 30.71 -13.81 7.79
N LYS A 17 31.02 -14.37 6.64
CA LYS A 17 30.46 -13.87 5.39
C LYS A 17 28.96 -14.15 5.34
N PHE A 18 28.18 -13.18 4.85
CA PHE A 18 26.82 -13.49 4.42
C PHE A 18 26.88 -14.55 3.33
N GLY A 19 26.02 -15.56 3.45
CA GLY A 19 25.82 -16.53 2.37
C GLY A 19 25.26 -15.86 1.11
N GLY A 20 25.36 -16.54 -0.03
CA GLY A 20 24.72 -16.07 -1.26
C GLY A 20 23.19 -16.14 -1.16
N TRP A 21 22.52 -15.43 -2.06
CA TRP A 21 21.08 -15.49 -2.24
C TRP A 21 20.74 -16.55 -3.29
N SER A 22 19.75 -17.38 -3.02
CA SER A 22 19.14 -18.25 -4.04
C SER A 22 17.74 -17.71 -4.36
N LYS A 23 17.33 -17.83 -5.62
CA LYS A 23 15.97 -17.47 -6.02
C LYS A 23 14.97 -18.45 -5.38
N LEU A 24 13.86 -17.92 -4.89
CA LEU A 24 12.73 -18.74 -4.44
C LEU A 24 12.06 -19.45 -5.61
N THR A 25 11.94 -18.76 -6.75
CA THR A 25 11.34 -19.24 -7.99
C THR A 25 11.97 -18.50 -9.18
N ASP A 26 11.89 -19.08 -10.37
CA ASP A 26 12.30 -18.41 -11.62
C ASP A 26 11.19 -17.49 -12.18
N ASN A 27 9.98 -17.59 -11.67
CA ASN A 27 8.90 -16.68 -12.03
C ASN A 27 9.19 -15.24 -11.55
N THR A 28 8.63 -14.27 -12.25
CA THR A 28 8.83 -12.84 -11.98
C THR A 28 7.49 -12.15 -11.75
N TYR A 29 7.52 -11.01 -11.07
CA TYR A 29 6.41 -10.10 -10.87
C TYR A 29 6.79 -8.67 -11.28
N LEU A 30 5.81 -7.83 -11.52
CA LEU A 30 6.05 -6.45 -11.91
C LEU A 30 6.28 -5.55 -10.70
N GLY A 31 7.28 -4.68 -10.82
CA GLY A 31 7.59 -3.67 -9.83
C GLY A 31 8.60 -4.10 -8.77
N THR A 32 8.96 -3.15 -7.92
CA THR A 32 9.87 -3.36 -6.78
C THR A 32 9.06 -3.69 -5.55
N ALA A 33 9.34 -4.83 -4.90
CA ALA A 33 8.68 -5.19 -3.64
C ALA A 33 8.95 -4.15 -2.55
N ARG A 34 7.90 -3.72 -1.88
CA ARG A 34 7.92 -2.73 -0.78
C ARG A 34 7.25 -3.23 0.49
N ALA A 35 6.55 -4.37 0.40
CA ALA A 35 5.96 -5.03 1.54
C ALA A 35 5.91 -6.53 1.29
N LEU A 36 6.22 -7.31 2.31
CA LEU A 36 6.15 -8.77 2.30
C LEU A 36 5.38 -9.23 3.54
N HIS A 37 4.49 -10.20 3.35
CA HIS A 37 3.68 -10.77 4.44
C HIS A 37 3.53 -12.29 4.26
N PRO A 38 4.27 -13.10 5.01
CA PRO A 38 4.14 -14.55 4.97
C PRO A 38 3.06 -15.02 5.96
N TRP A 39 2.20 -15.96 5.53
CA TRP A 39 1.29 -16.64 6.44
C TRP A 39 1.01 -18.07 5.95
N VAL A 40 0.35 -18.84 6.79
CA VAL A 40 -0.08 -20.20 6.49
C VAL A 40 -1.55 -20.32 6.79
N SER A 41 -2.36 -20.83 5.85
CA SER A 41 -3.77 -21.09 6.08
C SER A 41 -3.98 -22.29 7.01
N LEU A 42 -5.18 -22.46 7.54
CA LEU A 42 -5.56 -23.63 8.34
C LEU A 42 -5.41 -24.94 7.53
N GLY A 43 -5.58 -24.87 6.22
CA GLY A 43 -5.33 -25.98 5.30
C GLY A 43 -3.84 -26.30 5.09
N GLY A 44 -2.92 -25.53 5.68
CA GLY A 44 -1.47 -25.74 5.57
C GLY A 44 -0.84 -25.13 4.31
N THR A 45 -1.60 -24.40 3.49
CA THR A 45 -1.05 -23.69 2.32
C THR A 45 -0.23 -22.50 2.78
N LYS A 46 0.98 -22.39 2.25
CA LYS A 46 1.88 -21.28 2.52
C LYS A 46 1.68 -20.19 1.47
N TYR A 47 1.45 -18.98 1.94
CA TYR A 47 1.28 -17.80 1.12
C TYR A 47 2.32 -16.74 1.45
N LEU A 48 2.68 -15.94 0.46
CA LEU A 48 3.47 -14.72 0.62
C LEU A 48 2.79 -13.58 -0.11
N GLY A 49 2.24 -12.62 0.63
CA GLY A 49 1.75 -11.35 0.08
C GLY A 49 2.90 -10.45 -0.29
N ILE A 50 2.89 -9.90 -1.51
CA ILE A 50 3.94 -9.05 -2.06
C ILE A 50 3.31 -7.76 -2.59
N GLY A 51 3.45 -6.68 -1.85
CA GLY A 51 3.07 -5.34 -2.30
C GLY A 51 4.23 -4.68 -3.04
N THR A 52 4.03 -4.39 -4.33
CA THR A 52 5.01 -3.64 -5.14
C THR A 52 4.56 -2.19 -5.34
N HIS A 53 5.39 -1.34 -5.95
CA HIS A 53 4.97 0.01 -6.32
C HIS A 53 3.98 0.03 -7.50
N LEU A 54 3.71 -1.12 -8.13
CA LEU A 54 2.76 -1.25 -9.25
C LEU A 54 1.53 -2.08 -8.89
N LYS A 55 1.72 -3.20 -8.19
CA LYS A 55 0.67 -4.22 -8.00
C LYS A 55 0.78 -4.90 -6.64
N TYR A 56 -0.24 -5.68 -6.30
CA TYR A 56 -0.22 -6.59 -5.17
C TYR A 56 -0.36 -8.04 -5.64
N TYR A 57 0.56 -8.89 -5.21
CA TYR A 57 0.60 -10.30 -5.56
C TYR A 57 0.46 -11.19 -4.33
N ILE A 58 -0.08 -12.38 -4.55
CA ILE A 58 0.05 -13.50 -3.61
C ILE A 58 0.87 -14.59 -4.30
N GLU A 59 2.01 -14.90 -3.72
CA GLU A 59 2.79 -16.07 -4.13
C GLU A 59 2.21 -17.30 -3.45
N ALA A 60 2.00 -18.35 -4.24
CA ALA A 60 1.63 -19.68 -3.80
C ALA A 60 2.27 -20.72 -4.71
N GLY A 61 3.04 -21.63 -4.13
CA GLY A 61 3.69 -22.71 -4.88
C GLY A 61 4.68 -22.26 -5.96
N GLY A 62 5.34 -21.12 -5.77
CA GLY A 62 6.30 -20.55 -6.71
C GLY A 62 5.70 -19.65 -7.79
N VAL A 63 4.38 -19.43 -7.80
CA VAL A 63 3.66 -18.59 -8.77
C VAL A 63 3.19 -17.31 -8.12
N PHE A 64 3.38 -16.17 -8.79
CA PHE A 64 2.90 -14.87 -8.36
C PHE A 64 1.54 -14.57 -9.00
N ASN A 65 0.49 -14.55 -8.21
CA ASN A 65 -0.88 -14.31 -8.65
C ASN A 65 -1.25 -12.83 -8.40
N ASP A 66 -1.64 -12.12 -9.44
CA ASP A 66 -2.03 -10.70 -9.35
C ASP A 66 -3.43 -10.59 -8.71
N VAL A 67 -3.47 -10.15 -7.47
CA VAL A 67 -4.70 -9.91 -6.71
C VAL A 67 -4.99 -8.41 -6.52
N THR A 68 -4.33 -7.55 -7.29
CA THR A 68 -4.52 -6.09 -7.24
C THR A 68 -6.00 -5.76 -7.43
N PRO A 69 -6.62 -4.99 -6.54
CA PRO A 69 -8.03 -4.66 -6.61
C PRO A 69 -8.40 -3.88 -7.89
N ILE A 70 -9.64 -4.04 -8.33
CA ILE A 70 -10.23 -3.26 -9.41
C ILE A 70 -10.93 -2.03 -8.82
N ARG A 71 -10.62 -0.86 -9.36
CA ARG A 71 -11.24 0.41 -8.99
C ARG A 71 -12.59 0.61 -9.68
N SER A 72 -12.63 0.35 -10.99
CA SER A 72 -13.82 0.56 -11.81
C SER A 72 -13.77 -0.29 -13.07
N THR A 73 -14.96 -0.57 -13.61
CA THR A 73 -15.14 -1.21 -14.90
C THR A 73 -16.14 -0.37 -15.68
N THR A 74 -15.81 -0.04 -16.95
CA THR A 74 -16.68 0.75 -17.81
C THR A 74 -17.84 -0.10 -18.35
N SER A 75 -18.87 0.56 -18.88
CA SER A 75 -19.87 -0.13 -19.67
C SER A 75 -19.31 -0.51 -21.06
N ALA A 76 -19.93 -1.46 -21.72
CA ALA A 76 -19.56 -1.84 -23.08
C ALA A 76 -19.75 -0.67 -24.05
N GLY A 77 -18.70 -0.33 -24.77
CA GLY A 77 -18.70 0.76 -25.77
C GLY A 77 -18.34 2.14 -25.24
N ASP A 78 -18.09 2.31 -23.91
CA ASP A 78 -17.63 3.57 -23.36
C ASP A 78 -16.19 3.89 -23.79
N VAL A 79 -15.40 2.85 -24.08
CA VAL A 79 -13.99 2.98 -24.47
C VAL A 79 -13.85 2.86 -25.98
N THR A 80 -13.05 3.75 -26.58
CA THR A 80 -12.68 3.69 -27.98
C THR A 80 -11.17 3.86 -28.17
N PHE A 81 -10.66 3.32 -29.29
CA PHE A 81 -9.25 3.36 -29.61
C PHE A 81 -8.99 4.12 -30.90
N SER A 82 -7.82 4.73 -31.02
CA SER A 82 -7.32 5.36 -32.23
C SER A 82 -5.83 5.05 -32.40
N ALA A 83 -5.46 4.64 -33.61
CA ALA A 83 -4.11 4.32 -34.03
C ALA A 83 -3.66 5.15 -35.22
N THR A 84 -2.38 5.53 -35.23
CA THR A 84 -1.76 6.21 -36.38
C THR A 84 -0.80 5.26 -37.07
N ASN A 85 -0.92 5.18 -38.42
CA ASN A 85 0.01 4.37 -39.22
C ASN A 85 1.46 4.76 -38.97
N GLY A 86 2.31 3.79 -38.68
CA GLY A 86 3.73 3.98 -38.34
C GLY A 86 4.01 4.22 -36.86
N ASP A 87 2.99 4.26 -35.99
CA ASP A 87 3.14 4.46 -34.56
C ASP A 87 2.71 3.21 -33.77
N ALA A 88 3.35 2.98 -32.63
CA ALA A 88 2.97 1.95 -31.67
C ALA A 88 2.06 2.50 -30.56
N THR A 89 1.91 3.82 -30.49
CA THR A 89 1.07 4.50 -29.50
C THR A 89 -0.40 4.41 -29.91
N ILE A 90 -1.24 3.85 -29.05
CA ILE A 90 -2.68 3.85 -29.19
C ILE A 90 -3.28 4.90 -28.26
N THR A 91 -4.09 5.80 -28.81
CA THR A 91 -4.89 6.71 -28.00
C THR A 91 -6.18 6.00 -27.58
N VAL A 92 -6.46 6.05 -26.29
CA VAL A 92 -7.68 5.53 -25.67
C VAL A 92 -8.54 6.69 -25.26
N ALA A 93 -9.78 6.73 -25.71
CA ALA A 93 -10.79 7.68 -25.27
C ALA A 93 -11.76 6.97 -24.32
N ASP A 94 -11.91 7.52 -23.12
CA ASP A 94 -12.82 7.06 -22.07
C ASP A 94 -13.16 8.27 -21.19
N THR A 95 -14.44 8.63 -21.14
CA THR A 95 -14.89 9.86 -20.48
C THR A 95 -14.74 9.76 -18.95
N ALA A 96 -14.04 10.74 -18.37
CA ALA A 96 -13.81 10.83 -16.92
C ALA A 96 -13.17 9.57 -16.33
N HIS A 97 -12.20 8.98 -17.03
CA HIS A 97 -11.55 7.72 -16.66
C HIS A 97 -10.89 7.74 -15.28
N GLY A 98 -10.55 8.90 -14.73
CA GLY A 98 -9.95 9.06 -13.39
C GLY A 98 -8.62 8.33 -13.20
N ALA A 99 -7.99 7.85 -14.26
CA ALA A 99 -6.70 7.19 -14.21
C ALA A 99 -5.55 8.20 -14.23
N VAL A 100 -4.42 7.79 -13.69
CA VAL A 100 -3.16 8.52 -13.74
C VAL A 100 -2.11 7.74 -14.51
N GLN A 101 -1.01 8.40 -14.87
CA GLN A 101 0.11 7.72 -15.52
C GLN A 101 0.60 6.54 -14.68
N ASN A 102 0.93 5.44 -15.33
CA ASN A 102 1.35 4.17 -14.75
C ASN A 102 0.23 3.32 -14.12
N ASP A 103 -1.03 3.76 -14.12
CA ASP A 103 -2.15 2.88 -13.78
C ASP A 103 -2.26 1.72 -14.77
N PHE A 104 -2.92 0.65 -14.36
CA PHE A 104 -3.18 -0.50 -15.21
C PHE A 104 -4.66 -0.58 -15.60
N VAL A 105 -4.90 -0.92 -16.86
CA VAL A 105 -6.23 -1.16 -17.40
C VAL A 105 -6.20 -2.45 -18.22
N THR A 106 -7.22 -3.29 -18.07
CA THR A 106 -7.42 -4.47 -18.91
C THR A 106 -8.60 -4.20 -19.84
N PHE A 107 -8.38 -4.37 -21.14
CA PHE A 107 -9.44 -4.24 -22.11
C PHE A 107 -10.00 -5.60 -22.51
N SER A 108 -11.29 -5.61 -22.82
CA SER A 108 -12.01 -6.75 -23.36
C SER A 108 -13.08 -6.30 -24.36
N GLY A 109 -13.55 -7.20 -25.21
CA GLY A 109 -14.60 -6.90 -26.19
C GLY A 109 -14.15 -6.04 -27.38
N ALA A 110 -12.87 -5.71 -27.49
CA ALA A 110 -12.35 -4.92 -28.59
C ALA A 110 -12.25 -5.73 -29.89
N SER A 111 -12.60 -5.09 -31.01
CA SER A 111 -12.34 -5.54 -32.36
C SER A 111 -11.04 -4.96 -32.92
N SER A 112 -10.50 -5.51 -33.99
CA SER A 112 -9.29 -4.99 -34.64
C SER A 112 -9.49 -3.55 -35.13
N LEU A 113 -8.44 -2.73 -34.97
CA LEU A 113 -8.35 -1.41 -35.61
C LEU A 113 -7.92 -1.49 -37.09
N GLY A 114 -7.51 -2.66 -37.52
CA GLY A 114 -6.96 -2.91 -38.85
C GLY A 114 -5.46 -3.22 -38.81
N GLY A 115 -4.96 -3.87 -39.87
CA GLY A 115 -3.56 -4.25 -39.99
C GLY A 115 -3.02 -5.02 -38.78
N ASN A 116 -1.88 -4.58 -38.22
CA ASN A 116 -1.19 -5.23 -37.11
C ASN A 116 -1.91 -5.03 -35.77
N VAL A 117 -2.77 -4.03 -35.62
CA VAL A 117 -3.49 -3.78 -34.38
C VAL A 117 -4.76 -4.64 -34.34
N THR A 118 -4.56 -5.90 -34.02
CA THR A 118 -5.62 -6.92 -33.99
C THR A 118 -6.42 -6.86 -32.68
N ALA A 119 -7.53 -7.59 -32.62
CA ALA A 119 -8.31 -7.76 -31.38
C ALA A 119 -7.46 -8.36 -30.24
N ALA A 120 -6.55 -9.28 -30.57
CA ALA A 120 -5.66 -9.88 -29.56
C ALA A 120 -4.64 -8.87 -28.98
N VAL A 121 -4.21 -7.91 -29.80
CA VAL A 121 -3.36 -6.80 -29.34
C VAL A 121 -4.13 -5.91 -28.38
N LEU A 122 -5.41 -5.62 -28.64
CA LEU A 122 -6.19 -4.70 -27.80
C LEU A 122 -6.73 -5.36 -26.51
N ASN A 123 -7.18 -6.62 -26.58
CA ASN A 123 -7.84 -7.32 -25.48
C ASN A 123 -6.82 -7.92 -24.49
N GLN A 124 -6.05 -7.09 -23.82
CA GLN A 124 -5.10 -7.48 -22.77
C GLN A 124 -4.89 -6.35 -21.75
N GLU A 125 -4.06 -6.58 -20.76
CA GLU A 125 -3.70 -5.59 -19.76
C GLU A 125 -2.63 -4.64 -20.31
N TYR A 126 -2.82 -3.34 -20.06
CA TYR A 126 -1.88 -2.27 -20.40
C TYR A 126 -1.57 -1.38 -19.23
N GLN A 127 -0.32 -0.93 -19.16
CA GLN A 127 0.06 0.19 -18.32
C GLN A 127 -0.17 1.49 -19.10
N ILE A 128 -0.83 2.45 -18.49
CA ILE A 128 -1.11 3.77 -19.07
C ILE A 128 0.20 4.54 -19.20
N ALA A 129 0.56 4.89 -20.42
CA ALA A 129 1.82 5.55 -20.72
C ALA A 129 1.77 7.06 -20.43
N THR A 130 0.73 7.74 -20.92
CA THR A 130 0.59 9.20 -20.76
C THR A 130 -0.88 9.56 -20.63
N ILE A 131 -1.20 10.46 -19.70
CA ILE A 131 -2.52 11.09 -19.61
C ILE A 131 -2.55 12.28 -20.57
N VAL A 132 -3.46 12.24 -21.55
CA VAL A 132 -3.66 13.34 -22.49
C VAL A 132 -4.57 14.40 -21.88
N ASN A 133 -5.71 13.98 -21.32
CA ASN A 133 -6.65 14.82 -20.58
C ASN A 133 -7.59 13.94 -19.73
N ALA A 134 -8.60 14.51 -19.09
CA ALA A 134 -9.54 13.79 -18.25
C ALA A 134 -10.36 12.69 -18.97
N ASN A 135 -10.39 12.71 -20.31
CA ASN A 135 -11.18 11.80 -21.14
C ASN A 135 -10.33 10.97 -22.12
N SER A 136 -9.00 11.08 -22.05
CA SER A 136 -8.13 10.30 -22.93
C SER A 136 -6.74 10.12 -22.39
N TYR A 137 -6.13 9.00 -22.74
CA TYR A 137 -4.76 8.62 -22.40
C TYR A 137 -4.15 7.76 -23.52
N THR A 138 -2.87 7.43 -23.39
CA THR A 138 -2.17 6.58 -24.36
C THR A 138 -1.69 5.29 -23.72
N ILE A 139 -1.63 4.25 -24.54
CA ILE A 139 -0.98 2.97 -24.24
C ILE A 139 0.01 2.63 -25.35
N GLU A 140 1.00 1.79 -25.04
CA GLU A 140 1.92 1.21 -26.02
C GLU A 140 1.40 -0.14 -26.49
N ALA A 141 1.06 -0.27 -27.79
CA ALA A 141 0.57 -1.52 -28.35
C ALA A 141 1.62 -2.63 -28.26
N LYS A 142 1.24 -3.78 -27.72
CA LYS A 142 2.07 -4.97 -27.60
C LYS A 142 1.31 -6.19 -28.06
N ASP A 143 2.05 -7.17 -28.59
CA ASP A 143 1.46 -8.49 -28.84
C ASP A 143 1.38 -9.30 -27.54
N THR A 144 0.81 -10.49 -27.61
CA THR A 144 0.65 -11.40 -26.45
C THR A 144 1.98 -11.94 -25.91
N SER A 145 3.10 -11.73 -26.60
CA SER A 145 4.45 -12.02 -26.13
C SER A 145 5.13 -10.82 -25.45
N GLY A 146 4.48 -9.64 -25.44
CA GLY A 146 4.99 -8.40 -24.90
C GLY A 146 5.85 -7.58 -25.87
N SER A 147 5.97 -7.99 -27.14
CA SER A 147 6.72 -7.25 -28.17
C SER A 147 5.90 -6.07 -28.69
N THR A 148 6.55 -4.94 -28.92
CA THR A 148 5.90 -3.72 -29.44
C THR A 148 5.30 -3.96 -30.81
N VAL A 149 4.06 -3.51 -31.02
CA VAL A 149 3.32 -3.60 -32.28
C VAL A 149 3.17 -2.21 -32.87
N THR A 150 3.76 -1.97 -34.04
CA THR A 150 3.58 -0.73 -34.79
C THR A 150 2.39 -0.85 -35.73
N ALA A 151 1.45 0.08 -35.66
CA ALA A 151 0.31 0.12 -36.57
C ALA A 151 0.80 0.30 -38.03
N ASN A 152 0.29 -0.52 -38.94
CA ASN A 152 0.61 -0.48 -40.35
C ASN A 152 -0.56 -0.07 -41.24
N SER A 153 -1.64 0.38 -40.62
CA SER A 153 -2.80 1.01 -41.28
C SER A 153 -3.42 2.04 -40.34
N SER A 154 -4.13 3.01 -40.87
CA SER A 154 -4.98 3.87 -40.05
C SER A 154 -6.13 3.04 -39.48
N ASP A 155 -6.59 3.44 -38.31
CA ASP A 155 -7.68 2.74 -37.61
C ASP A 155 -9.00 2.81 -38.39
N SER A 156 -9.81 1.79 -38.14
CA SER A 156 -11.19 1.74 -38.64
C SER A 156 -12.09 1.17 -37.56
N GLY A 157 -13.21 1.83 -37.27
CA GLY A 157 -14.23 1.34 -36.34
C GLY A 157 -13.89 1.50 -34.85
N ASN A 158 -12.84 2.24 -34.49
CA ASN A 158 -12.49 2.65 -33.11
C ASN A 158 -12.42 1.50 -32.10
N GLY A 159 -12.17 0.27 -32.53
CA GLY A 159 -12.14 -0.92 -31.65
C GLY A 159 -13.52 -1.57 -31.45
N GLY A 160 -14.58 -1.07 -32.09
CA GLY A 160 -15.94 -1.62 -32.00
C GLY A 160 -16.76 -1.04 -30.84
N SER A 161 -18.01 -1.51 -30.74
CA SER A 161 -19.01 -0.99 -29.78
C SER A 161 -19.13 -1.79 -28.47
N SER A 162 -18.23 -2.74 -28.22
CA SER A 162 -18.32 -3.65 -27.08
C SER A 162 -17.10 -3.57 -26.16
N VAL A 163 -16.25 -2.55 -26.34
CA VAL A 163 -15.02 -2.40 -25.56
C VAL A 163 -15.35 -2.06 -24.12
N VAL A 164 -14.77 -2.81 -23.20
CA VAL A 164 -14.82 -2.59 -21.76
C VAL A 164 -13.41 -2.37 -21.25
N GLY A 165 -13.20 -1.32 -20.45
CA GLY A 165 -11.98 -1.06 -19.71
C GLY A 165 -12.16 -1.40 -18.23
N THR A 166 -11.30 -2.25 -17.68
CA THR A 166 -11.28 -2.62 -16.26
C THR A 166 -10.03 -2.03 -15.63
N TYR A 167 -10.19 -1.00 -14.81
CA TYR A 167 -9.11 -0.25 -14.18
C TYR A 167 -8.74 -0.80 -12.82
N GLN A 168 -7.45 -1.03 -12.60
CA GLN A 168 -6.92 -1.34 -11.28
C GLN A 168 -6.88 -0.08 -10.41
N ILE A 169 -6.72 -0.28 -9.10
CA ILE A 169 -6.52 0.85 -8.17
C ILE A 169 -5.27 1.63 -8.57
N ASN A 170 -5.26 2.92 -8.20
CA ASN A 170 -4.13 3.79 -8.47
C ASN A 170 -2.82 3.24 -7.88
N VAL A 171 -1.74 3.25 -8.65
CA VAL A 171 -0.44 2.70 -8.26
C VAL A 171 0.37 3.61 -7.33
N GLY A 172 -0.05 4.88 -7.13
CA GLY A 172 0.70 5.85 -6.35
C GLY A 172 2.04 6.24 -7.00
N LEU A 173 2.90 6.85 -6.21
CA LEU A 173 4.19 7.36 -6.67
C LEU A 173 5.32 6.35 -6.44
N ASP A 174 6.29 6.31 -7.34
CA ASP A 174 7.51 5.53 -7.17
C ASP A 174 8.54 6.21 -6.25
N VAL A 175 8.46 7.52 -6.12
CA VAL A 175 9.30 8.32 -5.24
C VAL A 175 8.43 8.99 -4.18
N TYR A 176 8.99 9.15 -2.98
CA TYR A 176 8.34 9.95 -1.95
C TYR A 176 8.41 11.43 -2.33
N VAL A 177 7.25 12.08 -2.33
CA VAL A 177 7.15 13.53 -2.48
C VAL A 177 6.65 14.07 -1.15
N ALA A 178 7.44 14.93 -0.52
CA ALA A 178 6.99 15.63 0.67
C ALA A 178 5.77 16.49 0.31
N GLY A 179 4.77 16.55 1.19
CA GLY A 179 3.52 17.28 0.92
C GLY A 179 3.74 18.74 0.55
N THR A 180 2.72 19.36 -0.02
CA THR A 180 2.73 20.80 -0.36
C THR A 180 2.60 21.64 0.90
N GLY A 181 3.47 22.63 1.07
CA GLY A 181 3.46 23.56 2.21
C GLY A 181 4.65 24.50 2.18
N TRP A 182 4.64 25.54 3.00
CA TRP A 182 5.77 26.46 3.13
C TRP A 182 7.02 25.70 3.60
N GLY A 183 8.09 25.78 2.79
CA GLY A 183 9.36 25.10 3.08
C GLY A 183 9.45 23.64 2.61
N ILE A 184 8.42 23.14 1.94
CA ILE A 184 8.37 21.80 1.36
C ILE A 184 8.14 21.97 -0.15
N ASN A 185 9.08 21.61 -1.00
CA ASN A 185 9.07 21.86 -2.47
C ASN A 185 9.37 23.31 -2.93
N GLY A 186 9.26 23.56 -4.22
CA GLY A 186 9.59 24.84 -4.87
C GLY A 186 8.69 25.98 -4.40
N TRP A 187 9.23 27.21 -4.48
CA TRP A 187 8.48 28.43 -4.20
C TRP A 187 7.30 28.57 -5.17
N GLY A 188 6.10 28.77 -4.62
CA GLY A 188 4.91 29.08 -5.42
C GLY A 188 3.97 27.89 -5.69
N GLU A 189 4.22 26.72 -5.12
CA GLU A 189 3.29 25.59 -5.20
C GLU A 189 2.23 25.65 -4.08
N GLY A 190 0.97 25.74 -4.49
CA GLY A 190 -0.20 25.76 -3.62
C GLY A 190 -0.61 27.14 -3.10
N THR A 191 -1.85 27.26 -2.63
CA THR A 191 -2.38 28.45 -1.98
C THR A 191 -2.01 28.48 -0.50
N PHE A 192 -1.84 29.67 0.06
CA PHE A 192 -1.59 29.89 1.48
C PHE A 192 -2.67 29.19 2.34
N GLY A 193 -2.25 28.26 3.21
CA GLY A 193 -3.16 27.54 4.08
C GLY A 193 -3.85 26.30 3.48
N SER A 194 -3.48 25.89 2.25
CA SER A 194 -3.93 24.60 1.74
C SER A 194 -3.19 23.46 2.46
N THR A 195 -3.91 22.66 3.20
CA THR A 195 -3.41 21.39 3.70
C THR A 195 -3.23 20.45 2.50
N SER A 196 -2.06 19.80 2.38
CA SER A 196 -1.91 18.72 1.43
C SER A 196 -2.88 17.59 1.79
N SER A 197 -3.87 17.35 0.94
CA SER A 197 -4.72 16.19 1.11
C SER A 197 -3.89 14.92 0.96
N LEU A 198 -3.91 14.06 1.98
CA LEU A 198 -3.31 12.74 1.87
C LEU A 198 -4.22 11.89 0.98
N SER A 199 -3.73 11.53 -0.19
CA SER A 199 -4.41 10.61 -1.10
C SER A 199 -3.42 9.61 -1.68
N SER A 200 -3.89 8.45 -2.11
CA SER A 200 -3.05 7.44 -2.73
C SER A 200 -2.30 7.94 -3.97
N THR A 201 -2.85 8.93 -4.67
CA THR A 201 -2.25 9.49 -5.90
C THR A 201 -1.01 10.33 -5.66
N ASN A 202 -0.84 10.90 -4.46
CA ASN A 202 0.30 11.76 -4.13
C ASN A 202 1.21 11.17 -3.03
N GLN A 203 0.97 9.92 -2.64
CA GLN A 203 1.80 9.20 -1.67
C GLN A 203 2.71 8.19 -2.36
N LEU A 204 3.88 7.94 -1.76
CA LEU A 204 4.69 6.78 -2.11
C LEU A 204 3.83 5.52 -1.96
N ARG A 205 3.74 4.69 -2.99
CA ARG A 205 3.00 3.43 -2.92
C ARG A 205 3.68 2.51 -1.92
N LEU A 206 3.06 2.42 -0.76
CA LEU A 206 3.39 1.48 0.31
C LEU A 206 2.15 0.68 0.64
N TRP A 207 2.36 -0.59 0.92
CA TRP A 207 1.31 -1.49 1.34
C TRP A 207 1.45 -1.84 2.82
N THR A 208 0.32 -1.90 3.48
CA THR A 208 0.17 -2.56 4.77
C THR A 208 -0.83 -3.70 4.61
N HIS A 209 -0.65 -4.74 5.37
CA HIS A 209 -1.45 -5.94 5.29
C HIS A 209 -1.42 -6.67 6.62
N ASP A 210 -2.47 -7.40 6.90
CA ASP A 210 -2.57 -8.27 8.06
C ASP A 210 -3.68 -9.31 7.82
N ASN A 211 -3.62 -10.43 8.50
CA ASN A 211 -4.66 -11.43 8.40
C ASN A 211 -5.80 -11.16 9.37
N PHE A 212 -7.03 -11.32 8.88
CA PHE A 212 -8.23 -11.42 9.70
C PHE A 212 -8.80 -12.84 9.55
N GLY A 213 -8.46 -13.71 10.47
CA GLY A 213 -8.61 -15.14 10.26
C GLY A 213 -7.66 -15.66 9.18
N GLU A 214 -8.20 -16.33 8.15
CA GLU A 214 -7.43 -16.81 6.99
C GLU A 214 -7.35 -15.78 5.87
N ASP A 215 -8.28 -14.82 5.86
CA ASP A 215 -8.38 -13.80 4.85
C ASP A 215 -7.31 -12.71 5.04
N LEU A 216 -6.87 -12.13 3.95
CA LEU A 216 -5.87 -11.08 3.96
C LEU A 216 -6.52 -9.71 3.78
N ILE A 217 -6.31 -8.82 4.74
CA ILE A 217 -6.66 -7.39 4.62
C ILE A 217 -5.45 -6.65 4.05
N ILE A 218 -5.67 -5.86 3.03
CA ILE A 218 -4.64 -5.10 2.31
C ILE A 218 -5.04 -3.64 2.28
N ASN A 219 -4.09 -2.76 2.55
CA ASN A 219 -4.29 -1.31 2.42
C ASN A 219 -3.14 -0.70 1.63
N ALA A 220 -3.46 0.07 0.62
CA ALA A 220 -2.52 0.99 0.01
C ALA A 220 -2.51 2.28 0.83
N ARG A 221 -1.32 2.76 1.26
CA ARG A 221 -1.20 3.94 2.13
C ARG A 221 -1.97 5.13 1.58
N ALA A 222 -2.80 5.75 2.42
CA ALA A 222 -3.76 6.82 2.08
C ALA A 222 -4.76 6.44 0.96
N GLY A 223 -4.94 5.17 0.72
CA GLY A 223 -5.92 4.60 -0.22
C GLY A 223 -6.87 3.65 0.46
N GLY A 224 -7.64 2.92 -0.35
CA GLY A 224 -8.66 2.00 0.08
C GLY A 224 -8.15 0.82 0.91
N ILE A 225 -9.10 0.16 1.53
CA ILE A 225 -8.88 -1.07 2.30
C ILE A 225 -9.57 -2.19 1.55
N TYR A 226 -8.85 -3.29 1.34
CA TYR A 226 -9.32 -4.39 0.50
C TYR A 226 -9.17 -5.72 1.25
N LYS A 227 -10.06 -6.66 0.92
CA LYS A 227 -10.05 -8.01 1.47
C LYS A 227 -9.83 -9.01 0.34
N TRP A 228 -8.83 -9.86 0.49
CA TRP A 228 -8.68 -11.08 -0.29
C TRP A 228 -9.16 -12.27 0.54
N VAL A 229 -10.10 -13.03 -0.02
CA VAL A 229 -10.74 -14.15 0.67
C VAL A 229 -10.04 -15.45 0.26
N GLU A 230 -9.46 -16.16 1.22
CA GLU A 230 -8.68 -17.37 1.00
C GLU A 230 -9.47 -18.44 0.26
N ASN A 231 -10.70 -18.70 0.67
CA ASN A 231 -11.59 -19.70 0.08
C ASN A 231 -11.91 -19.44 -1.42
N ASN A 232 -11.77 -18.23 -1.92
CA ASN A 232 -11.97 -17.91 -3.33
C ASN A 232 -10.75 -18.27 -4.19
N GLY A 233 -9.61 -18.56 -3.57
CA GLY A 233 -8.37 -18.93 -4.21
C GLY A 233 -7.60 -17.75 -4.81
N VAL A 234 -6.36 -18.02 -5.21
CA VAL A 234 -5.39 -17.01 -5.69
C VAL A 234 -5.72 -16.40 -7.05
N GLY A 235 -6.66 -16.97 -7.80
CA GLY A 235 -7.11 -16.45 -9.08
C GLY A 235 -8.11 -15.30 -8.97
N ILE A 236 -8.61 -15.00 -7.77
CA ILE A 236 -9.60 -13.94 -7.52
C ILE A 236 -8.92 -12.74 -6.89
N ARG A 237 -9.23 -11.56 -7.41
CA ARG A 237 -8.68 -10.30 -6.93
C ARG A 237 -9.30 -9.90 -5.58
N ALA A 238 -8.54 -9.14 -4.79
CA ALA A 238 -9.04 -8.52 -3.58
C ALA A 238 -10.14 -7.51 -3.91
N VAL A 239 -11.14 -7.41 -3.04
CA VAL A 239 -12.30 -6.52 -3.19
C VAL A 239 -12.29 -5.43 -2.12
N GLU A 240 -12.86 -4.28 -2.43
CA GLU A 240 -12.96 -3.18 -1.46
C GLU A 240 -13.81 -3.58 -0.27
N LEU A 241 -13.28 -3.41 0.95
CA LEU A 241 -13.93 -3.88 2.18
C LEU A 241 -15.26 -3.15 2.42
N SER A 242 -15.31 -1.85 2.14
CA SER A 242 -16.51 -1.02 2.28
C SER A 242 -17.63 -1.37 1.29
N GLY A 243 -17.30 -2.06 0.19
CA GLY A 243 -18.25 -2.53 -0.82
C GLY A 243 -18.81 -3.94 -0.57
N ILE A 244 -18.35 -4.64 0.45
CA ILE A 244 -18.83 -5.99 0.77
C ILE A 244 -20.22 -5.90 1.40
N THR A 245 -21.11 -6.82 1.02
CA THR A 245 -22.46 -6.89 1.60
C THR A 245 -22.38 -7.06 3.11
N GLY A 246 -23.07 -6.18 3.86
CA GLY A 246 -23.03 -6.15 5.32
C GLY A 246 -22.00 -5.17 5.89
N ALA A 247 -21.21 -4.51 5.06
CA ALA A 247 -20.31 -3.45 5.53
C ALA A 247 -21.09 -2.26 6.09
N ASN A 248 -20.75 -1.88 7.32
CA ASN A 248 -21.39 -0.76 8.02
C ASN A 248 -20.32 0.19 8.56
N GLN A 249 -20.29 1.42 8.03
CA GLN A 249 -19.31 2.46 8.36
C GLN A 249 -17.84 1.98 8.28
N VAL A 250 -17.55 1.03 7.41
CA VAL A 250 -16.17 0.59 7.14
C VAL A 250 -15.36 1.76 6.59
N PRO A 251 -14.14 2.02 7.10
CA PRO A 251 -13.26 3.04 6.55
C PRO A 251 -13.01 2.86 5.06
N THR A 252 -13.14 3.93 4.29
CA THR A 252 -12.91 3.93 2.85
C THR A 252 -11.47 4.25 2.49
N VAL A 253 -10.73 4.88 3.41
CA VAL A 253 -9.31 5.19 3.27
C VAL A 253 -8.59 5.04 4.60
N GLY A 254 -7.27 4.73 4.54
CA GLY A 254 -6.44 4.60 5.73
C GLY A 254 -4.95 4.69 5.42
N LEU A 255 -4.14 5.01 6.43
CA LEU A 255 -2.68 5.03 6.31
C LEU A 255 -2.06 3.65 6.55
N GLN A 256 -2.66 2.86 7.46
CA GLN A 256 -2.20 1.52 7.81
C GLN A 256 -3.33 0.69 8.40
N VAL A 257 -3.35 -0.61 8.09
CA VAL A 257 -4.22 -1.60 8.75
C VAL A 257 -3.41 -2.52 9.65
N ILE A 258 -4.00 -2.89 10.78
CA ILE A 258 -3.48 -3.87 11.73
C ILE A 258 -4.65 -4.65 12.31
N THR A 259 -4.51 -5.96 12.46
CA THR A 259 -5.47 -6.79 13.18
C THR A 259 -4.98 -7.03 14.61
N SER A 260 -5.83 -6.78 15.60
CA SER A 260 -5.58 -7.20 16.97
C SER A 260 -5.73 -8.72 17.07
N GLU A 261 -4.61 -9.45 17.30
CA GLU A 261 -4.62 -10.91 17.29
C GLU A 261 -5.39 -11.51 18.45
N LYS A 262 -5.37 -10.84 19.61
CA LYS A 262 -5.98 -11.34 20.83
C LYS A 262 -7.49 -11.19 20.84
N ASP A 263 -7.96 -10.08 20.32
CA ASP A 263 -9.35 -9.64 20.47
C ASP A 263 -10.07 -9.53 19.13
N ARG A 264 -9.36 -9.82 18.03
CA ARG A 264 -9.81 -9.80 16.63
C ARG A 264 -10.64 -8.57 16.25
N HIS A 265 -10.02 -7.42 16.37
CA HIS A 265 -10.51 -6.18 15.79
C HIS A 265 -9.65 -5.82 14.59
N LEU A 266 -10.26 -5.38 13.51
CA LEU A 266 -9.54 -4.70 12.44
C LEU A 266 -9.37 -3.23 12.82
N ILE A 267 -8.12 -2.77 12.88
CA ILE A 267 -7.76 -1.40 13.25
C ILE A 267 -7.23 -0.69 12.03
N VAL A 268 -7.78 0.49 11.75
CA VAL A 268 -7.37 1.36 10.65
C VAL A 268 -6.80 2.64 11.24
N LEU A 269 -5.53 2.86 11.01
CA LEU A 269 -4.79 4.05 11.45
C LEU A 269 -4.83 5.13 10.38
N GLY A 270 -5.05 6.38 10.76
CA GLY A 270 -5.24 7.47 9.81
C GLY A 270 -6.48 7.26 8.95
N SER A 271 -7.59 6.93 9.57
CA SER A 271 -8.87 6.64 8.93
C SER A 271 -9.62 7.92 8.55
N ASP A 272 -10.59 7.79 7.66
CA ASP A 272 -11.59 8.83 7.41
C ASP A 272 -12.66 8.84 8.53
N PRO A 273 -13.05 10.01 9.02
CA PRO A 273 -14.07 10.13 10.05
C PRO A 273 -15.48 9.84 9.52
N ILE A 274 -16.37 9.40 10.41
CA ILE A 274 -17.81 9.35 10.15
C ILE A 274 -18.38 10.77 10.19
N SER A 275 -19.17 11.13 9.19
CA SER A 275 -19.92 12.39 9.12
C SER A 275 -21.37 12.09 8.77
N GLY A 276 -22.26 12.24 9.75
CA GLY A 276 -23.65 11.81 9.60
C GLY A 276 -23.74 10.29 9.45
N THR A 277 -24.23 9.80 8.32
CA THR A 277 -24.44 8.38 8.02
C THR A 277 -23.39 7.79 7.09
N SER A 278 -22.29 8.48 6.80
CA SER A 278 -21.29 8.04 5.84
C SER A 278 -19.88 8.43 6.28
N ARG A 279 -18.89 7.72 5.77
CA ARG A 279 -17.49 8.10 5.87
C ARG A 279 -17.18 9.26 4.94
N THR A 280 -16.25 10.14 5.34
CA THR A 280 -15.91 11.33 4.55
C THR A 280 -15.07 11.06 3.32
N GLY A 281 -14.41 9.90 3.23
CA GLY A 281 -13.45 9.57 2.17
C GLY A 281 -12.15 10.37 2.24
N THR A 282 -11.96 11.18 3.29
CA THR A 282 -10.76 12.00 3.48
C THR A 282 -10.02 11.56 4.73
N VAL A 283 -8.75 11.25 4.59
CA VAL A 283 -7.89 10.83 5.71
C VAL A 283 -7.85 11.88 6.80
N ASP A 284 -8.23 11.53 8.04
CA ASP A 284 -7.78 12.23 9.24
C ASP A 284 -6.51 11.54 9.73
N PRO A 285 -5.32 12.15 9.57
CA PRO A 285 -4.05 11.48 9.80
C PRO A 285 -3.81 11.07 11.25
N MET A 286 -4.64 11.52 12.20
CA MET A 286 -4.53 11.22 13.63
C MET A 286 -5.66 10.33 14.15
N LEU A 287 -6.64 9.97 13.31
CA LEU A 287 -7.77 9.14 13.70
C LEU A 287 -7.42 7.66 13.63
N ILE A 288 -7.83 6.92 14.65
CA ILE A 288 -7.79 5.46 14.70
C ILE A 288 -9.23 4.98 14.71
N ALA A 289 -9.62 4.15 13.75
CA ALA A 289 -10.90 3.46 13.76
C ALA A 289 -10.68 1.97 13.99
N PHE A 290 -11.57 1.31 14.72
CA PHE A 290 -11.52 -0.13 14.96
C PHE A 290 -12.89 -0.75 14.80
N SER A 291 -12.91 -1.96 14.23
CA SER A 291 -14.13 -2.72 13.97
C SER A 291 -14.74 -3.27 15.26
N ASP A 292 -15.92 -3.84 15.16
CA ASP A 292 -16.43 -4.73 16.20
C ASP A 292 -15.57 -5.99 16.33
N GLN A 293 -15.63 -6.63 17.48
CA GLN A 293 -14.90 -7.86 17.76
C GLN A 293 -15.36 -8.98 16.82
N GLU A 294 -14.43 -9.71 16.24
CA GLU A 294 -14.68 -10.82 15.30
C GLU A 294 -15.45 -10.41 14.02
N ASN A 295 -15.60 -9.10 13.74
CA ASN A 295 -16.33 -8.60 12.58
C ASN A 295 -15.64 -7.39 11.94
N GLU A 296 -14.90 -7.64 10.87
CA GLU A 296 -14.17 -6.62 10.12
C GLU A 296 -15.05 -5.71 9.24
N LEU A 297 -16.35 -6.01 9.17
CA LEU A 297 -17.30 -5.23 8.36
C LEU A 297 -18.14 -4.24 9.20
N GLU A 298 -18.03 -4.27 10.52
CA GLU A 298 -18.84 -3.42 11.42
C GLU A 298 -17.96 -2.37 12.11
N PHE A 299 -18.10 -1.11 11.74
CA PHE A 299 -17.38 0.03 12.31
C PHE A 299 -18.30 1.12 12.86
N GLU A 300 -19.63 0.93 12.82
CA GLU A 300 -20.57 1.85 13.45
C GLU A 300 -20.58 1.64 14.96
N PRO A 301 -20.19 2.65 15.76
CA PRO A 301 -20.23 2.53 17.21
C PRO A 301 -21.66 2.46 17.72
N THR A 302 -21.99 1.41 18.46
CA THR A 302 -23.29 1.23 19.11
C THR A 302 -23.14 0.89 20.60
N ASN A 303 -24.22 0.93 21.35
CA ASN A 303 -24.18 0.55 22.77
C ASN A 303 -24.00 -0.96 22.99
N THR A 304 -24.05 -1.77 21.93
CA THR A 304 -24.07 -3.24 22.00
C THR A 304 -22.87 -3.90 21.32
N ASN A 305 -22.02 -3.11 20.62
CA ASN A 305 -20.81 -3.60 19.98
C ASN A 305 -19.55 -2.93 20.55
N THR A 306 -18.40 -3.35 20.07
CA THR A 306 -17.10 -2.86 20.50
C THR A 306 -16.42 -1.95 19.46
N ALA A 307 -17.11 -1.68 18.34
CA ALA A 307 -16.62 -0.77 17.32
C ALA A 307 -16.44 0.66 17.86
N GLY A 308 -15.49 1.40 17.31
CA GLY A 308 -15.25 2.76 17.76
C GLY A 308 -14.12 3.47 17.05
N SER A 309 -13.81 4.65 17.56
CA SER A 309 -12.67 5.43 17.08
C SER A 309 -12.03 6.25 18.20
N LEU A 310 -10.74 6.51 18.05
CA LEU A 310 -9.94 7.34 18.95
C LEU A 310 -9.08 8.29 18.11
N ARG A 311 -8.84 9.50 18.61
CA ARG A 311 -7.97 10.45 17.94
C ARG A 311 -6.76 10.77 18.81
N LEU A 312 -5.55 10.64 18.27
CA LEU A 312 -4.31 10.97 18.95
C LEU A 312 -4.18 12.50 19.13
N SER A 313 -3.53 12.93 20.20
CA SER A 313 -3.43 14.33 20.59
C SER A 313 -2.06 14.97 20.31
N SER A 314 -0.98 14.19 20.20
CA SER A 314 0.39 14.68 19.97
C SER A 314 0.93 14.21 18.63
N GLY A 315 1.40 15.15 17.83
CA GLY A 315 1.83 14.95 16.45
C GLY A 315 0.87 15.53 15.43
N SER A 316 1.20 15.39 14.15
CA SER A 316 0.39 15.85 13.03
C SER A 316 -0.11 14.71 12.14
N SER A 317 0.59 13.56 12.14
CA SER A 317 0.23 12.39 11.36
C SER A 317 0.75 11.11 11.98
N ILE A 318 -0.04 10.06 11.96
CA ILE A 318 0.41 8.69 12.25
C ILE A 318 1.32 8.26 11.11
N ILE A 319 2.56 7.91 11.46
CA ILE A 319 3.55 7.45 10.49
C ILE A 319 3.48 5.94 10.31
N GLY A 320 3.40 5.19 11.41
CA GLY A 320 3.32 3.74 11.35
C GLY A 320 3.07 3.10 12.71
N ALA A 321 2.80 1.81 12.69
CA ALA A 321 2.60 1.03 13.91
C ALA A 321 3.13 -0.40 13.74
N VAL A 322 3.49 -1.02 14.86
CA VAL A 322 3.88 -2.42 14.93
C VAL A 322 3.19 -3.13 16.10
N LYS A 323 2.91 -4.42 15.93
CA LYS A 323 2.39 -5.27 17.00
C LYS A 323 3.51 -5.63 17.98
N SER A 324 3.19 -5.57 19.27
CA SER A 324 3.93 -6.16 20.36
C SER A 324 3.13 -7.32 20.95
N ARG A 325 3.64 -7.95 22.01
CA ARG A 325 2.98 -9.12 22.62
C ARG A 325 1.61 -8.83 23.25
N GLN A 326 1.39 -7.61 23.74
CA GLN A 326 0.18 -7.24 24.48
C GLN A 326 -0.38 -5.87 24.07
N GLU A 327 0.30 -5.17 23.18
CA GLU A 327 -0.03 -3.80 22.79
C GLU A 327 0.35 -3.55 21.33
N ILE A 328 -0.24 -2.54 20.76
CA ILE A 328 0.14 -2.01 19.46
C ILE A 328 0.86 -0.68 19.70
N MET A 329 2.10 -0.61 19.27
CA MET A 329 2.89 0.63 19.35
C MET A 329 2.62 1.45 18.11
N ILE A 330 2.21 2.70 18.32
CA ILE A 330 1.80 3.63 17.26
C ILE A 330 2.69 4.87 17.34
N TRP A 331 3.33 5.20 16.23
CA TRP A 331 4.14 6.40 16.11
C TRP A 331 3.44 7.45 15.29
N THR A 332 3.49 8.67 15.80
CA THR A 332 3.29 9.86 15.00
C THR A 332 4.64 10.38 14.50
N ASP A 333 4.62 11.48 13.78
CA ASP A 333 5.83 12.23 13.39
C ASP A 333 6.66 12.70 14.59
N THR A 334 6.06 12.85 15.79
CA THR A 334 6.73 13.38 16.97
C THR A 334 6.66 12.49 18.21
N ALA A 335 5.72 11.56 18.31
CA ALA A 335 5.42 10.87 19.55
C ALA A 335 5.22 9.36 19.36
N LEU A 336 5.37 8.62 20.46
CA LEU A 336 5.10 7.20 20.58
C LEU A 336 3.93 6.96 21.52
N TYR A 337 2.97 6.17 21.08
CA TYR A 337 1.81 5.72 21.84
C TYR A 337 1.77 4.21 21.97
N SER A 338 1.16 3.74 23.06
CA SER A 338 0.75 2.36 23.27
C SER A 338 -0.76 2.27 23.22
N MET A 339 -1.29 1.37 22.40
CA MET A 339 -2.70 1.03 22.30
C MET A 339 -2.93 -0.38 22.82
N GLN A 340 -3.80 -0.53 23.82
CA GLN A 340 -4.08 -1.79 24.50
C GLN A 340 -5.58 -2.05 24.53
N PHE A 341 -5.97 -3.31 24.37
CA PHE A 341 -7.35 -3.73 24.59
C PHE A 341 -7.64 -3.77 26.09
N VAL A 342 -8.66 -3.02 26.51
CA VAL A 342 -9.09 -2.92 27.91
C VAL A 342 -10.50 -3.48 28.13
N GLY A 343 -11.19 -3.83 27.06
CA GLY A 343 -12.54 -4.37 27.08
C GLY A 343 -13.62 -3.29 27.25
N PRO A 344 -14.90 -3.69 27.14
CA PRO A 344 -16.03 -2.78 27.28
C PRO A 344 -16.01 -2.06 28.65
N PRO A 345 -16.47 -0.78 28.71
CA PRO A 345 -17.09 -0.02 27.62
C PRO A 345 -16.12 0.73 26.71
N PHE A 346 -14.82 0.74 26.98
CA PHE A 346 -13.85 1.58 26.28
C PHE A 346 -13.15 0.87 25.10
N THR A 347 -13.26 -0.45 24.98
CA THR A 347 -12.61 -1.32 24.01
C THR A 347 -11.09 -1.19 24.01
N PHE A 348 -10.56 -0.04 23.61
CA PHE A 348 -9.12 0.25 23.60
C PHE A 348 -8.77 1.49 24.45
N ALA A 349 -7.63 1.41 25.13
CA ALA A 349 -6.96 2.55 25.76
C ALA A 349 -5.71 2.91 24.96
N VAL A 350 -5.49 4.20 24.77
CA VAL A 350 -4.29 4.73 24.10
C VAL A 350 -3.54 5.64 25.08
N ASN A 351 -2.27 5.32 25.35
CA ASN A 351 -1.43 6.04 26.26
C ASN A 351 -0.23 6.65 25.53
N LEU A 352 0.06 7.92 25.78
CA LEU A 352 1.28 8.56 25.32
C LEU A 352 2.46 8.02 26.13
N ILE A 353 3.43 7.42 25.47
CA ILE A 353 4.63 6.82 26.09
C ILE A 353 5.79 7.83 26.10
N ASN A 354 6.04 8.48 24.96
CA ASN A 354 7.15 9.42 24.85
C ASN A 354 6.89 10.44 23.75
N GLU A 355 7.42 11.65 23.93
CA GLU A 355 7.46 12.71 22.91
C GLU A 355 8.90 12.94 22.44
N GLY A 356 9.06 13.47 21.23
CA GLY A 356 10.36 13.72 20.61
C GLY A 356 11.05 12.50 20.03
N THR A 357 10.36 11.36 19.94
CA THR A 357 10.90 10.09 19.41
C THR A 357 10.04 9.54 18.26
N GLY A 358 9.56 10.42 17.41
CA GLY A 358 8.75 10.08 16.24
C GLY A 358 9.44 9.10 15.28
N LEU A 359 8.67 8.50 14.38
CA LEU A 359 9.14 7.50 13.43
C LEU A 359 9.56 8.16 12.12
N LEU A 360 10.74 7.81 11.61
CA LEU A 360 11.27 8.41 10.38
C LEU A 360 10.51 7.98 9.10
N GLY A 361 10.00 6.77 9.09
CA GLY A 361 9.23 6.24 7.95
C GLY A 361 8.32 5.08 8.36
N PRO A 362 7.26 4.78 7.58
CA PRO A 362 6.21 3.82 7.98
C PRO A 362 6.69 2.41 8.32
N LYS A 363 7.81 2.00 7.78
CA LYS A 363 8.43 0.67 7.98
C LYS A 363 9.74 0.75 8.79
N ALA A 364 10.05 1.89 9.43
CA ALA A 364 11.30 2.10 10.15
C ALA A 364 11.28 1.57 11.60
N ALA A 365 10.28 0.79 11.97
CA ALA A 365 10.16 0.12 13.27
C ALA A 365 10.00 -1.39 13.12
N VAL A 366 10.53 -2.15 14.09
CA VAL A 366 10.44 -3.61 14.10
C VAL A 366 10.39 -4.15 15.52
N THR A 367 9.60 -5.19 15.72
CA THR A 367 9.53 -5.95 16.97
C THR A 367 10.60 -7.05 16.98
N ALA A 368 11.40 -7.11 18.02
CA ALA A 368 12.42 -8.13 18.27
C ALA A 368 12.24 -8.76 19.66
N PRO A 369 12.89 -9.91 19.97
CA PRO A 369 12.74 -10.55 21.27
C PRO A 369 13.10 -9.67 22.48
N GLN A 370 14.01 -8.70 22.30
CA GLN A 370 14.48 -7.79 23.35
C GLN A 370 13.60 -6.55 23.53
N GLY A 371 12.72 -6.26 22.58
CA GLY A 371 11.87 -5.07 22.57
C GLY A 371 11.61 -4.59 21.16
N ILE A 372 11.15 -3.37 21.03
CA ILE A 372 10.82 -2.75 19.76
C ILE A 372 11.88 -1.72 19.43
N TYR A 373 12.48 -1.87 18.26
CA TYR A 373 13.50 -0.96 17.74
C TYR A 373 12.92 -0.08 16.65
N TRP A 374 13.32 1.18 16.62
CA TRP A 374 12.94 2.08 15.51
C TRP A 374 14.01 3.12 15.22
N MET A 375 13.95 3.64 14.01
CA MET A 375 14.75 4.76 13.55
C MET A 375 13.91 6.03 13.56
N SER A 376 14.39 7.03 14.27
CA SER A 376 13.87 8.38 14.26
C SER A 376 14.76 9.30 13.41
N TYR A 377 14.48 10.60 13.41
CA TYR A 377 15.20 11.57 12.60
C TYR A 377 16.70 11.71 12.98
N ASN A 378 17.05 11.47 14.24
CA ASN A 378 18.40 11.70 14.73
C ASN A 378 19.00 10.51 15.50
N ASN A 379 18.22 9.48 15.84
CA ASN A 379 18.67 8.39 16.70
C ASN A 379 17.96 7.09 16.38
N PHE A 380 18.58 6.00 16.82
CA PHE A 380 17.93 4.72 16.98
C PHE A 380 17.44 4.57 18.44
N TYR A 381 16.23 4.07 18.60
CA TYR A 381 15.60 3.86 19.90
C TYR A 381 15.19 2.41 20.11
N LEU A 382 15.07 2.05 21.37
CA LEU A 382 14.54 0.79 21.86
C LEU A 382 13.44 1.07 22.89
N TYR A 383 12.34 0.35 22.80
CA TYR A 383 11.32 0.26 23.82
C TYR A 383 11.25 -1.16 24.38
N ASN A 384 11.48 -1.31 25.70
CA ASN A 384 11.37 -2.55 26.45
C ASN A 384 10.66 -2.33 27.80
N GLY A 385 9.67 -1.44 27.82
CA GLY A 385 9.00 -0.91 29.02
C GLY A 385 9.39 0.53 29.29
N SER A 386 10.51 1.00 28.73
CA SER A 386 10.92 2.41 28.71
C SER A 386 11.62 2.73 27.40
N VAL A 387 11.56 3.99 26.98
CA VAL A 387 12.26 4.44 25.76
C VAL A 387 13.72 4.71 26.08
N GLN A 388 14.60 4.09 25.31
CA GLN A 388 16.06 4.20 25.48
C GLN A 388 16.70 4.48 24.11
N THR A 389 17.73 5.32 24.10
CA THR A 389 18.58 5.50 22.91
C THR A 389 19.49 4.28 22.74
N VAL A 390 19.54 3.73 21.54
CA VAL A 390 20.45 2.62 21.22
C VAL A 390 21.83 3.19 20.93
N PRO A 391 22.87 2.83 21.69
CA PRO A 391 24.24 3.20 21.37
C PRO A 391 24.64 2.63 20.01
N CYS A 392 25.08 3.50 19.11
CA CYS A 392 25.44 3.10 17.75
C CYS A 392 26.79 3.71 17.36
N THR A 393 27.78 2.87 17.10
CA THR A 393 29.12 3.31 16.70
C THR A 393 29.19 3.89 15.31
N VAL A 394 28.18 3.58 14.46
CA VAL A 394 28.05 4.11 13.08
C VAL A 394 26.99 5.21 12.99
N HIS A 395 26.56 5.77 14.12
CA HIS A 395 25.51 6.79 14.18
C HIS A 395 25.78 7.97 13.23
N ASN A 396 26.95 8.59 13.35
CA ASN A 396 27.31 9.74 12.51
C ASN A 396 27.39 9.38 11.02
N TYR A 397 27.90 8.20 10.70
CA TYR A 397 27.96 7.72 9.33
C TYR A 397 26.56 7.60 8.71
N VAL A 398 25.60 7.02 9.43
CA VAL A 398 24.23 6.86 8.94
C VAL A 398 23.51 8.20 8.83
N PHE A 399 23.50 9.00 9.91
CA PHE A 399 22.68 10.22 9.94
C PHE A 399 23.29 11.41 9.19
N SER A 400 24.57 11.37 8.81
CA SER A 400 25.17 12.40 7.94
C SER A 400 24.90 12.19 6.46
N ASP A 401 24.57 10.96 6.04
CA ASP A 401 24.44 10.61 4.60
C ASP A 401 23.05 10.11 4.22
N ILE A 402 22.12 10.03 5.18
CA ILE A 402 20.76 9.54 4.93
C ILE A 402 19.97 10.51 4.05
N ASN A 403 19.33 9.97 3.01
CA ASN A 403 18.42 10.74 2.16
C ASN A 403 17.05 10.90 2.84
N LEU A 404 16.87 11.93 3.65
CA LEU A 404 15.60 12.23 4.32
C LEU A 404 14.45 12.49 3.35
N GLY A 405 14.72 12.95 2.13
CA GLY A 405 13.73 13.11 1.08
C GLY A 405 13.13 11.79 0.56
N GLN A 406 13.69 10.64 0.97
CA GLN A 406 13.17 9.30 0.64
C GLN A 406 13.02 8.42 1.90
N SER A 407 12.80 9.03 3.06
CA SER A 407 12.72 8.35 4.36
C SER A 407 11.64 7.26 4.42
N PHE A 408 10.55 7.41 3.66
CA PHE A 408 9.48 6.42 3.60
C PHE A 408 9.90 5.10 2.92
N LYS A 409 11.05 5.04 2.26
CA LYS A 409 11.65 3.81 1.71
C LYS A 409 12.48 3.02 2.73
N ILE A 410 12.67 3.55 3.94
CA ILE A 410 13.39 2.86 5.00
C ILE A 410 12.55 1.66 5.48
N HIS A 411 13.21 0.53 5.63
CA HIS A 411 12.58 -0.70 6.08
C HIS A 411 13.43 -1.38 7.16
N ALA A 412 12.82 -1.71 8.29
CA ALA A 412 13.43 -2.47 9.37
C ALA A 412 12.84 -3.88 9.43
N PHE A 413 13.66 -4.87 9.68
CA PHE A 413 13.23 -6.25 9.89
C PHE A 413 14.20 -6.98 10.83
N THR A 414 13.74 -8.06 11.45
CA THR A 414 14.57 -8.94 12.28
C THR A 414 15.03 -10.12 11.46
N ILE A 415 16.28 -10.51 11.65
CA ILE A 415 16.83 -11.78 11.18
C ILE A 415 16.83 -12.70 12.38
N ALA A 416 15.99 -13.75 12.34
CA ALA A 416 16.05 -14.82 13.32
C ALA A 416 17.29 -15.67 13.05
N ASP A 417 18.11 -15.91 14.07
CA ASP A 417 19.26 -16.81 14.01
C ASP A 417 18.84 -18.28 14.25
#